data_5430723c3539b5e6f773d649679c1bbc
#
_entry.id   5430723c3539b5e6f773d649679c1bbc
#
_cell.length_a   1.000
_cell.length_b   1.000
_cell.length_c   1.000
_cell.angle_alpha   90.00
_cell.angle_beta   90.00
_cell.angle_gamma   90.00
#
_symmetry.space_group_name_H-M   'P 1'
#
loop_
_entity.id
_entity.type
_entity.pdbx_description
1 polymer ?
#
loop_
_entity_poly.entity_id
_entity_poly.type
_entity_poly.pdbx_seq_one_letter_code
_entity_poly.pdbx_strand_id
1 'polypeptide(L)'
;MMKKMLNLWNKVSYELGIFLVVLVQFITTRAYDVDAWSAPWNVLDYSMGNGSRLLVGSIYRLFYGDYLDQVEAYRYNCVGIIIGIVAVSLVFGRMIRMVIAYTPEKRNVTVGMVILYLAAPFSMSYLWNNSNIGRLDTYLFLVGMLSLLVLLCIKNIYVKMLLVTVLGVAGLAIHQAYAFVYYPLIVAAMCADVFGEYKVNVKNLVMAVISGVVEIAAFLYFQFGGGLYYDHPQQVVEVLSQRTDLPLPTDSIELEYFRDITYVQNTLLRSFFAEEKPFLQLAVVCVLLAPVLIIYVLMWKDVFAYNKREQKKLFCGPYVYVLLTNLVFIPIFAMQTDWGRWLAPLFAGQIFIFLFYLAKKDAAMYYAASKMWERVKKAPLAFAATIMWIGTLDSFGARSFQQQAWAVIYFFTHGFHQ
;
A
#
# COMPACT_ATOMS: atom_id res chain seq x y z
N MET A 1 21.89 -34.58 3.21
CA MET A 1 20.59 -33.97 2.87
C MET A 1 20.11 -33.01 3.97
N MET A 2 19.96 -33.45 5.21
CA MET A 2 19.49 -32.67 6.36
C MET A 2 20.28 -31.36 6.60
N LYS A 3 21.61 -31.35 6.56
CA LYS A 3 22.45 -30.16 6.71
C LYS A 3 22.21 -29.10 5.60
N LYS A 4 21.95 -29.54 4.36
CA LYS A 4 21.59 -28.65 3.25
C LYS A 4 20.18 -28.05 3.46
N MET A 5 19.21 -28.83 3.93
CA MET A 5 17.85 -28.36 4.25
C MET A 5 17.86 -27.37 5.42
N LEU A 6 18.64 -27.64 6.49
CA LEU A 6 18.79 -26.73 7.61
C LEU A 6 19.44 -25.39 7.19
N ASN A 7 20.45 -25.43 6.33
CA ASN A 7 21.06 -24.22 5.78
C ASN A 7 20.10 -23.45 4.88
N LEU A 8 19.26 -24.12 4.10
CA LEU A 8 18.22 -23.47 3.30
C LEU A 8 17.16 -22.84 4.19
N TRP A 9 16.67 -23.57 5.21
CA TRP A 9 15.74 -23.07 6.19
C TRP A 9 16.25 -21.79 6.86
N ASN A 10 17.46 -21.79 7.35
CA ASN A 10 18.08 -20.62 7.96
C ASN A 10 18.19 -19.42 6.99
N LYS A 11 18.26 -19.69 5.67
CA LYS A 11 18.31 -18.65 4.65
C LYS A 11 16.95 -18.02 4.30
N VAL A 12 15.85 -18.76 4.46
CA VAL A 12 14.50 -18.31 4.01
C VAL A 12 13.46 -18.32 5.12
N SER A 13 13.85 -18.58 6.37
CA SER A 13 12.92 -18.78 7.49
C SER A 13 12.03 -17.56 7.77
N TYR A 14 12.53 -16.34 7.60
CA TYR A 14 11.74 -15.14 7.81
C TYR A 14 10.72 -14.95 6.67
N GLU A 15 11.14 -15.08 5.42
CA GLU A 15 10.27 -14.98 4.25
C GLU A 15 9.19 -16.05 4.30
N LEU A 16 9.58 -17.29 4.59
CA LEU A 16 8.64 -18.42 4.67
C LEU A 16 7.68 -18.26 5.85
N GLY A 17 8.16 -17.81 7.01
CA GLY A 17 7.31 -17.58 8.19
C GLY A 17 6.26 -16.50 7.92
N ILE A 18 6.64 -15.37 7.33
CA ILE A 18 5.73 -14.29 6.97
C ILE A 18 4.75 -14.79 5.90
N PHE A 19 5.25 -15.46 4.85
CA PHE A 19 4.41 -16.04 3.79
C PHE A 19 3.33 -16.96 4.35
N LEU A 20 3.68 -17.89 5.23
CA LEU A 20 2.73 -18.85 5.80
C LEU A 20 1.67 -18.15 6.66
N VAL A 21 2.07 -17.19 7.51
CA VAL A 21 1.13 -16.44 8.34
C VAL A 21 0.12 -15.68 7.49
N VAL A 22 0.60 -14.94 6.48
CA VAL A 22 -0.27 -14.14 5.61
C VAL A 22 -1.11 -15.03 4.70
N LEU A 23 -0.56 -16.15 4.21
CA LEU A 23 -1.32 -17.12 3.40
C LEU A 23 -2.46 -17.75 4.21
N VAL A 24 -2.21 -18.13 5.46
CA VAL A 24 -3.27 -18.65 6.35
C VAL A 24 -4.32 -17.58 6.58
N GLN A 25 -3.93 -16.35 6.85
CA GLN A 25 -4.88 -15.24 6.99
C GLN A 25 -5.71 -15.06 5.72
N PHE A 26 -5.09 -15.04 4.53
CA PHE A 26 -5.79 -14.96 3.25
C PHE A 26 -6.80 -16.10 3.09
N ILE A 27 -6.39 -17.36 3.30
CA ILE A 27 -7.26 -18.54 3.14
C ILE A 27 -8.47 -18.48 4.07
N THR A 28 -8.29 -17.98 5.30
CA THR A 28 -9.33 -18.01 6.35
C THR A 28 -10.26 -16.79 6.33
N THR A 29 -9.86 -15.68 5.71
CA THR A 29 -10.62 -14.41 5.80
C THR A 29 -11.01 -13.80 4.46
N ARG A 30 -10.62 -14.44 3.32
CA ARG A 30 -10.92 -13.90 2.00
C ARG A 30 -12.41 -13.92 1.68
N ALA A 31 -12.86 -12.93 0.91
CA ALA A 31 -14.15 -12.99 0.22
C ALA A 31 -14.17 -14.14 -0.80
N TYR A 32 -15.36 -14.60 -1.17
CA TYR A 32 -15.53 -15.73 -2.10
C TYR A 32 -15.90 -15.29 -3.51
N ASP A 33 -16.17 -13.98 -3.69
CA ASP A 33 -16.59 -13.41 -4.96
C ASP A 33 -15.68 -12.25 -5.36
N VAL A 34 -15.63 -11.99 -6.68
CA VAL A 34 -15.03 -10.76 -7.21
C VAL A 34 -15.93 -9.58 -6.89
N ASP A 35 -15.35 -8.48 -6.43
CA ASP A 35 -16.07 -7.24 -6.20
C ASP A 35 -16.79 -6.77 -7.47
N ALA A 36 -18.11 -6.70 -7.42
CA ALA A 36 -18.93 -6.36 -8.58
C ALA A 36 -18.58 -4.99 -9.18
N TRP A 37 -18.27 -4.00 -8.34
CA TRP A 37 -17.85 -2.67 -8.79
C TRP A 37 -16.55 -2.69 -9.59
N SER A 38 -15.65 -3.60 -9.26
CA SER A 38 -14.31 -3.72 -9.87
C SER A 38 -14.25 -4.78 -10.98
N ALA A 39 -15.30 -5.54 -11.18
CA ALA A 39 -15.34 -6.61 -12.17
C ALA A 39 -14.97 -6.15 -13.59
N PRO A 40 -15.39 -4.97 -14.09
CA PRO A 40 -15.01 -4.49 -15.43
C PRO A 40 -13.49 -4.39 -15.63
N TRP A 41 -12.72 -4.09 -14.59
CA TRP A 41 -11.25 -3.92 -14.68
C TRP A 41 -10.51 -5.23 -14.98
N ASN A 42 -11.17 -6.38 -14.83
CA ASN A 42 -10.62 -7.69 -15.16
C ASN A 42 -10.70 -8.03 -16.66
N VAL A 43 -11.60 -7.37 -17.40
CA VAL A 43 -11.86 -7.63 -18.82
C VAL A 43 -11.61 -6.45 -19.74
N LEU A 44 -11.56 -5.23 -19.21
CA LEU A 44 -11.13 -4.04 -19.96
C LEU A 44 -9.65 -4.15 -20.35
N ASP A 45 -9.33 -3.99 -21.62
CA ASP A 45 -7.99 -4.12 -22.17
C ASP A 45 -7.64 -3.01 -23.19
N TYR A 46 -6.39 -2.98 -23.62
CA TYR A 46 -5.87 -1.97 -24.55
C TYR A 46 -6.45 -2.06 -25.99
N SER A 47 -7.26 -3.08 -26.32
CA SER A 47 -8.03 -3.07 -27.57
C SER A 47 -9.21 -2.10 -27.51
N MET A 48 -9.61 -1.70 -26.32
CA MET A 48 -10.77 -0.84 -26.05
C MET A 48 -10.42 0.62 -25.77
N GLY A 49 -9.13 0.93 -25.56
CA GLY A 49 -8.69 2.27 -25.20
C GLY A 49 -7.18 2.38 -24.98
N ASN A 50 -6.75 3.54 -24.50
CA ASN A 50 -5.36 3.84 -24.15
C ASN A 50 -5.21 4.47 -22.75
N GLY A 51 -6.27 4.40 -21.92
CA GLY A 51 -6.31 4.90 -20.56
C GLY A 51 -5.59 4.03 -19.53
N SER A 52 -5.65 4.43 -18.27
CA SER A 52 -5.31 3.55 -17.16
C SER A 52 -6.38 2.48 -16.94
N ARG A 53 -6.12 1.54 -16.02
CA ARG A 53 -7.03 0.41 -15.66
C ARG A 53 -7.22 -0.65 -16.76
N LEU A 54 -6.51 -0.53 -17.88
CA LEU A 54 -6.58 -1.48 -18.98
C LEU A 54 -5.48 -2.56 -18.91
N LEU A 55 -4.41 -2.31 -18.14
CA LEU A 55 -3.24 -3.19 -18.11
C LEU A 55 -3.56 -4.57 -17.52
N VAL A 56 -4.34 -4.63 -16.43
CA VAL A 56 -4.66 -5.91 -15.76
C VAL A 56 -5.51 -6.80 -16.66
N GLY A 57 -6.59 -6.27 -17.24
CA GLY A 57 -7.41 -7.00 -18.18
C GLY A 57 -6.64 -7.42 -19.43
N SER A 58 -5.72 -6.56 -19.94
CA SER A 58 -4.83 -6.93 -21.05
C SER A 58 -3.92 -8.11 -20.71
N ILE A 59 -3.37 -8.15 -19.48
CA ILE A 59 -2.56 -9.28 -19.01
C ILE A 59 -3.43 -10.53 -18.88
N TYR A 60 -4.62 -10.41 -18.29
CA TYR A 60 -5.52 -11.54 -18.12
C TYR A 60 -5.92 -12.14 -19.47
N ARG A 61 -6.24 -11.29 -20.45
CA ARG A 61 -6.62 -11.72 -21.79
C ARG A 61 -5.57 -12.60 -22.47
N LEU A 62 -4.29 -12.43 -22.16
CA LEU A 62 -3.22 -13.32 -22.64
C LEU A 62 -3.39 -14.77 -22.17
N PHE A 63 -4.11 -15.00 -21.08
CA PHE A 63 -4.30 -16.31 -20.45
C PHE A 63 -5.69 -16.91 -20.73
N TYR A 64 -6.76 -16.09 -20.69
CA TYR A 64 -8.11 -16.59 -20.88
C TYR A 64 -8.62 -16.50 -22.36
N GLY A 65 -7.93 -15.71 -23.20
CA GLY A 65 -8.33 -15.52 -24.60
C GLY A 65 -9.51 -14.55 -24.75
N ASP A 66 -10.63 -15.02 -25.31
CA ASP A 66 -11.75 -14.15 -25.67
C ASP A 66 -12.87 -14.08 -24.60
N TYR A 67 -12.94 -15.04 -23.69
CA TYR A 67 -14.00 -15.10 -22.67
C TYR A 67 -13.44 -15.44 -21.29
N LEU A 68 -13.75 -14.59 -20.31
CA LEU A 68 -13.37 -14.74 -18.90
C LEU A 68 -14.63 -15.00 -18.06
N ASP A 69 -14.76 -16.19 -17.50
CA ASP A 69 -15.83 -16.49 -16.56
C ASP A 69 -15.52 -15.98 -15.13
N GLN A 70 -16.56 -15.90 -14.30
CA GLN A 70 -16.47 -15.42 -12.92
C GLN A 70 -15.51 -16.28 -12.06
N VAL A 71 -15.46 -17.59 -12.28
CA VAL A 71 -14.59 -18.49 -11.52
C VAL A 71 -13.12 -18.27 -11.89
N GLU A 72 -12.83 -18.11 -13.18
CA GLU A 72 -11.48 -17.80 -13.65
C GLU A 72 -11.03 -16.42 -13.19
N ALA A 73 -11.89 -15.40 -13.29
CA ALA A 73 -11.61 -14.07 -12.79
C ALA A 73 -11.25 -14.09 -11.28
N TYR A 74 -12.01 -14.84 -10.49
CA TYR A 74 -11.72 -15.04 -9.08
C TYR A 74 -10.34 -15.72 -8.86
N ARG A 75 -10.04 -16.77 -9.63
CA ARG A 75 -8.76 -17.49 -9.56
C ARG A 75 -7.57 -16.58 -9.91
N TYR A 76 -7.66 -15.79 -10.99
CA TYR A 76 -6.59 -14.86 -11.37
C TYR A 76 -6.34 -13.80 -10.31
N ASN A 77 -7.40 -13.25 -9.73
CA ASN A 77 -7.25 -12.31 -8.62
C ASN A 77 -6.62 -12.95 -7.37
N CYS A 78 -7.02 -14.18 -7.02
CA CYS A 78 -6.38 -14.93 -5.94
C CYS A 78 -4.89 -15.18 -6.21
N VAL A 79 -4.51 -15.53 -7.45
CA VAL A 79 -3.09 -15.66 -7.85
C VAL A 79 -2.36 -14.33 -7.71
N GLY A 80 -2.96 -13.21 -8.13
CA GLY A 80 -2.40 -11.87 -7.95
C GLY A 80 -2.15 -11.55 -6.47
N ILE A 81 -3.10 -11.86 -5.58
CA ILE A 81 -2.95 -11.71 -4.14
C ILE A 81 -1.80 -12.58 -3.61
N ILE A 82 -1.72 -13.85 -4.01
CA ILE A 82 -0.64 -14.75 -3.58
C ILE A 82 0.74 -14.22 -4.03
N ILE A 83 0.85 -13.70 -5.25
CA ILE A 83 2.08 -13.04 -5.71
C ILE A 83 2.39 -11.81 -4.84
N GLY A 84 1.39 -11.03 -4.45
CA GLY A 84 1.53 -9.92 -3.50
C GLY A 84 2.03 -10.39 -2.12
N ILE A 85 1.51 -11.53 -1.62
CA ILE A 85 1.97 -12.16 -0.36
C ILE A 85 3.45 -12.57 -0.47
N VAL A 86 3.85 -13.17 -1.58
CA VAL A 86 5.26 -13.50 -1.84
C VAL A 86 6.12 -12.23 -1.84
N ALA A 87 5.68 -11.18 -2.55
CA ALA A 87 6.44 -9.94 -2.66
C ALA A 87 6.65 -9.26 -1.29
N VAL A 88 5.61 -9.12 -0.46
CA VAL A 88 5.74 -8.52 0.88
C VAL A 88 6.59 -9.39 1.81
N SER A 89 6.50 -10.71 1.69
CA SER A 89 7.33 -11.64 2.46
C SER A 89 8.80 -11.50 2.12
N LEU A 90 9.12 -11.33 0.84
CA LEU A 90 10.48 -11.06 0.37
C LEU A 90 10.98 -9.68 0.85
N VAL A 91 10.14 -8.64 0.80
CA VAL A 91 10.50 -7.29 1.30
C VAL A 91 10.85 -7.36 2.79
N PHE A 92 9.96 -7.85 3.63
CA PHE A 92 10.20 -7.92 5.06
C PHE A 92 11.33 -8.88 5.42
N GLY A 93 11.37 -10.07 4.82
CA GLY A 93 12.45 -11.02 5.05
C GLY A 93 13.81 -10.44 4.68
N ARG A 94 13.90 -9.72 3.56
CA ARG A 94 15.12 -9.02 3.14
C ARG A 94 15.51 -7.92 4.13
N MET A 95 14.58 -7.08 4.55
CA MET A 95 14.83 -6.02 5.54
C MET A 95 15.33 -6.61 6.86
N ILE A 96 14.65 -7.64 7.39
CA ILE A 96 15.06 -8.33 8.62
C ILE A 96 16.49 -8.86 8.52
N ARG A 97 16.84 -9.54 7.42
CA ARG A 97 18.19 -10.09 7.22
C ARG A 97 19.25 -9.02 7.13
N MET A 98 18.97 -7.91 6.41
CA MET A 98 19.91 -6.80 6.31
C MET A 98 20.16 -6.17 7.67
N VAL A 99 19.12 -5.99 8.49
CA VAL A 99 19.24 -5.46 9.86
C VAL A 99 20.06 -6.42 10.74
N ILE A 100 19.71 -7.71 10.75
CA ILE A 100 20.39 -8.71 11.60
C ILE A 100 21.88 -8.87 11.20
N ALA A 101 22.16 -8.86 9.91
CA ALA A 101 23.53 -8.99 9.42
C ALA A 101 24.44 -7.84 9.87
N TYR A 102 23.88 -6.66 10.11
CA TYR A 102 24.62 -5.49 10.56
C TYR A 102 24.55 -5.27 12.08
N THR A 103 23.35 -5.44 12.66
CA THR A 103 23.08 -5.13 14.07
C THR A 103 22.14 -6.19 14.65
N PRO A 104 22.68 -7.38 15.05
CA PRO A 104 21.86 -8.49 15.54
C PRO A 104 20.95 -8.13 16.72
N GLU A 105 21.35 -7.18 17.57
CA GLU A 105 20.57 -6.72 18.72
C GLU A 105 19.28 -5.98 18.33
N LYS A 106 19.14 -5.54 17.08
CA LYS A 106 17.91 -4.92 16.55
C LYS A 106 16.89 -5.93 16.03
N ARG A 107 17.22 -7.22 16.02
CA ARG A 107 16.33 -8.29 15.56
C ARG A 107 14.93 -8.17 16.16
N ASN A 108 14.84 -8.06 17.48
CA ASN A 108 13.57 -8.13 18.17
C ASN A 108 12.64 -6.95 17.85
N VAL A 109 13.18 -5.72 17.76
CA VAL A 109 12.39 -4.55 17.40
C VAL A 109 11.96 -4.64 15.92
N THR A 110 12.83 -5.13 15.03
CA THR A 110 12.53 -5.31 13.61
C THR A 110 11.40 -6.32 13.40
N VAL A 111 11.51 -7.49 14.05
CA VAL A 111 10.48 -8.54 14.01
C VAL A 111 9.18 -8.04 14.67
N GLY A 112 9.28 -7.33 15.80
CA GLY A 112 8.12 -6.73 16.48
C GLY A 112 7.34 -5.76 15.58
N MET A 113 8.03 -4.95 14.76
CA MET A 113 7.38 -4.04 13.80
C MET A 113 6.70 -4.79 12.66
N VAL A 114 7.27 -5.92 12.20
CA VAL A 114 6.61 -6.77 11.21
C VAL A 114 5.36 -7.41 11.80
N ILE A 115 5.41 -7.91 13.04
CA ILE A 115 4.24 -8.46 13.73
C ILE A 115 3.16 -7.38 13.92
N LEU A 116 3.57 -6.16 14.30
CA LEU A 116 2.65 -5.02 14.40
C LEU A 116 1.93 -4.76 13.08
N TYR A 117 2.66 -4.78 11.96
CA TYR A 117 2.05 -4.64 10.63
C TYR A 117 1.07 -5.78 10.32
N LEU A 118 1.49 -7.04 10.54
CA LEU A 118 0.67 -8.20 10.18
C LEU A 118 -0.64 -8.28 11.00
N ALA A 119 -0.63 -7.77 12.24
CA ALA A 119 -1.81 -7.71 13.09
C ALA A 119 -2.70 -6.49 12.81
N ALA A 120 -2.18 -5.47 12.11
CA ALA A 120 -2.87 -4.20 11.97
C ALA A 120 -3.99 -4.24 10.90
N PRO A 121 -5.08 -3.47 11.09
CA PRO A 121 -6.18 -3.37 10.13
C PRO A 121 -5.76 -2.73 8.80
N PHE A 122 -4.64 -2.04 8.78
CA PHE A 122 -4.02 -1.46 7.59
C PHE A 122 -2.93 -2.37 6.97
N SER A 123 -2.84 -3.64 7.39
CA SER A 123 -2.02 -4.64 6.71
C SER A 123 -2.58 -4.95 5.32
N MET A 124 -1.85 -5.74 4.55
CA MET A 124 -2.34 -6.13 3.22
C MET A 124 -3.67 -6.93 3.23
N SER A 125 -4.19 -7.31 4.41
CA SER A 125 -5.47 -8.02 4.53
C SER A 125 -6.65 -7.26 3.93
N TYR A 126 -6.59 -5.92 3.86
CA TYR A 126 -7.63 -5.12 3.20
C TYR A 126 -7.79 -5.44 1.70
N LEU A 127 -6.79 -6.08 1.05
CA LEU A 127 -6.84 -6.43 -0.38
C LEU A 127 -7.82 -7.58 -0.68
N TRP A 128 -8.19 -8.38 0.33
CA TRP A 128 -9.07 -9.54 0.13
C TRP A 128 -10.24 -9.61 1.10
N ASN A 129 -10.26 -8.76 2.12
CA ASN A 129 -11.38 -8.67 3.04
C ASN A 129 -12.45 -7.72 2.49
N ASN A 130 -13.66 -7.80 3.03
CA ASN A 130 -14.77 -6.86 2.73
C ASN A 130 -15.09 -6.74 1.23
N SER A 131 -15.10 -7.85 0.50
CA SER A 131 -15.39 -7.90 -0.95
C SER A 131 -14.42 -7.07 -1.80
N ASN A 132 -13.14 -7.02 -1.42
CA ASN A 132 -12.12 -6.26 -2.17
C ASN A 132 -11.40 -7.11 -3.25
N ILE A 133 -11.69 -8.41 -3.36
CA ILE A 133 -11.08 -9.26 -4.40
C ILE A 133 -11.50 -8.74 -5.79
N GLY A 134 -10.51 -8.57 -6.68
CA GLY A 134 -10.72 -8.00 -8.01
C GLY A 134 -10.42 -6.52 -8.12
N ARG A 135 -10.19 -5.82 -7.01
CA ARG A 135 -9.76 -4.43 -7.03
C ARG A 135 -8.30 -4.31 -7.47
N LEU A 136 -8.03 -3.26 -8.21
CA LEU A 136 -6.69 -2.97 -8.75
C LEU A 136 -5.64 -2.69 -7.65
N ASP A 137 -6.07 -2.44 -6.42
CA ASP A 137 -5.19 -2.22 -5.26
C ASP A 137 -4.19 -3.36 -5.04
N THR A 138 -4.58 -4.60 -5.33
CA THR A 138 -3.69 -5.77 -5.27
C THR A 138 -2.46 -5.60 -6.15
N TYR A 139 -2.65 -5.09 -7.35
CA TYR A 139 -1.57 -4.89 -8.33
C TYR A 139 -0.76 -3.64 -8.03
N LEU A 140 -1.40 -2.58 -7.50
CA LEU A 140 -0.69 -1.40 -6.99
C LEU A 140 0.21 -1.75 -5.82
N PHE A 141 -0.30 -2.56 -4.88
CA PHE A 141 0.49 -3.09 -3.76
C PHE A 141 1.69 -3.91 -4.27
N LEU A 142 1.45 -4.83 -5.22
CA LEU A 142 2.51 -5.64 -5.82
C LEU A 142 3.61 -4.78 -6.44
N VAL A 143 3.25 -3.79 -7.25
CA VAL A 143 4.19 -2.85 -7.88
C VAL A 143 4.97 -2.07 -6.82
N GLY A 144 4.30 -1.59 -5.76
CA GLY A 144 4.94 -0.92 -4.62
C GLY A 144 5.97 -1.82 -3.93
N MET A 145 5.62 -3.08 -3.65
CA MET A 145 6.54 -4.05 -3.02
C MET A 145 7.72 -4.41 -3.92
N LEU A 146 7.50 -4.59 -5.22
CA LEU A 146 8.58 -4.84 -6.20
C LEU A 146 9.52 -3.63 -6.29
N SER A 147 8.99 -2.40 -6.27
CA SER A 147 9.80 -1.18 -6.25
C SER A 147 10.68 -1.10 -4.99
N LEU A 148 10.14 -1.44 -3.82
CA LEU A 148 10.92 -1.52 -2.59
C LEU A 148 12.01 -2.60 -2.66
N LEU A 149 11.74 -3.77 -3.25
CA LEU A 149 12.74 -4.81 -3.47
C LEU A 149 13.87 -4.33 -4.38
N VAL A 150 13.54 -3.62 -5.47
CA VAL A 150 14.54 -3.02 -6.36
C VAL A 150 15.43 -2.04 -5.60
N LEU A 151 14.83 -1.15 -4.78
CA LEU A 151 15.55 -0.16 -3.96
C LEU A 151 16.45 -0.83 -2.91
N LEU A 152 16.05 -1.99 -2.37
CA LEU A 152 16.82 -2.74 -1.39
C LEU A 152 17.96 -3.57 -2.02
N CYS A 153 17.73 -4.18 -3.19
CA CYS A 153 18.60 -5.23 -3.72
C CYS A 153 19.53 -4.72 -4.81
N ILE A 154 19.11 -3.75 -5.63
CA ILE A 154 19.90 -3.25 -6.76
C ILE A 154 20.90 -2.19 -6.28
N LYS A 155 22.19 -2.42 -6.53
CA LYS A 155 23.26 -1.48 -6.14
C LYS A 155 23.51 -0.40 -7.19
N ASN A 156 23.44 -0.76 -8.47
CA ASN A 156 23.65 0.18 -9.56
C ASN A 156 22.50 1.19 -9.64
N ILE A 157 22.79 2.47 -9.45
CA ILE A 157 21.78 3.53 -9.39
C ILE A 157 21.00 3.66 -10.69
N TYR A 158 21.64 3.51 -11.84
CA TYR A 158 20.98 3.65 -13.15
C TYR A 158 19.96 2.52 -13.36
N VAL A 159 20.36 1.28 -13.11
CA VAL A 159 19.47 0.10 -13.22
C VAL A 159 18.35 0.19 -12.19
N LYS A 160 18.68 0.62 -10.96
CA LYS A 160 17.72 0.82 -9.89
C LYS A 160 16.63 1.81 -10.30
N MET A 161 17.01 3.02 -10.74
CA MET A 161 16.06 4.06 -11.13
C MET A 161 15.27 3.68 -12.38
N LEU A 162 15.91 3.06 -13.37
CA LEU A 162 15.21 2.53 -14.54
C LEU A 162 14.09 1.55 -14.15
N LEU A 163 14.41 0.55 -13.30
CA LEU A 163 13.41 -0.44 -12.87
C LEU A 163 12.30 0.19 -12.04
N VAL A 164 12.62 1.12 -11.11
CA VAL A 164 11.61 1.84 -10.32
C VAL A 164 10.71 2.65 -11.24
N THR A 165 11.26 3.37 -12.23
CA THR A 165 10.47 4.15 -13.20
C THR A 165 9.54 3.25 -14.03
N VAL A 166 10.05 2.12 -14.53
CA VAL A 166 9.21 1.15 -15.29
C VAL A 166 8.08 0.61 -14.42
N LEU A 167 8.37 0.25 -13.18
CA LEU A 167 7.34 -0.19 -12.22
C LEU A 167 6.36 0.93 -11.90
N GLY A 168 6.83 2.17 -11.71
CA GLY A 168 6.00 3.33 -11.46
C GLY A 168 5.02 3.61 -12.60
N VAL A 169 5.53 3.61 -13.85
CA VAL A 169 4.67 3.74 -15.06
C VAL A 169 3.66 2.59 -15.16
N ALA A 170 4.07 1.35 -14.87
CA ALA A 170 3.15 0.22 -14.82
C ALA A 170 2.08 0.40 -13.73
N GLY A 171 2.46 0.91 -12.54
CA GLY A 171 1.51 1.24 -11.48
C GLY A 171 0.47 2.27 -11.92
N LEU A 172 0.89 3.32 -12.61
CA LEU A 172 0.00 4.34 -13.18
C LEU A 172 -0.90 3.79 -14.30
N ALA A 173 -0.39 2.88 -15.12
CA ALA A 173 -1.18 2.17 -16.14
C ALA A 173 -2.24 1.23 -15.51
N ILE A 174 -1.94 0.65 -14.33
CA ILE A 174 -2.90 -0.12 -13.56
C ILE A 174 -3.97 0.81 -12.97
N HIS A 175 -3.56 1.91 -12.30
CA HIS A 175 -4.48 2.88 -11.71
C HIS A 175 -3.74 4.16 -11.32
N GLN A 176 -4.27 5.33 -11.71
CA GLN A 176 -3.68 6.65 -11.42
C GLN A 176 -3.46 6.90 -9.92
N ALA A 177 -4.27 6.27 -9.04
CA ALA A 177 -4.11 6.35 -7.60
C ALA A 177 -2.73 5.91 -7.10
N TYR A 178 -1.96 5.14 -7.89
CA TYR A 178 -0.57 4.79 -7.56
C TYR A 178 0.28 6.02 -7.22
N ALA A 179 0.09 7.13 -7.94
CA ALA A 179 0.80 8.39 -7.71
C ALA A 179 0.63 8.93 -6.28
N PHE A 180 -0.49 8.66 -5.64
CA PHE A 180 -0.83 9.18 -4.32
C PHE A 180 -0.64 8.14 -3.20
N VAL A 181 -0.70 6.85 -3.52
CA VAL A 181 -0.81 5.78 -2.53
C VAL A 181 0.51 5.05 -2.29
N TYR A 182 1.20 4.64 -3.34
CA TYR A 182 2.45 3.89 -3.21
C TYR A 182 3.68 4.68 -3.67
N TYR A 183 3.55 5.55 -4.67
CA TYR A 183 4.68 6.35 -5.12
C TYR A 183 5.29 7.24 -4.02
N PRO A 184 4.52 7.86 -3.10
CA PRO A 184 5.09 8.58 -1.96
C PRO A 184 5.99 7.72 -1.08
N LEU A 185 5.64 6.46 -0.84
CA LEU A 185 6.47 5.50 -0.11
C LEU A 185 7.78 5.22 -0.86
N ILE A 186 7.72 5.08 -2.18
CA ILE A 186 8.90 4.85 -3.02
C ILE A 186 9.83 6.07 -3.03
N VAL A 187 9.28 7.28 -3.16
CA VAL A 187 10.04 8.54 -3.04
C VAL A 187 10.69 8.66 -1.65
N ALA A 188 9.95 8.35 -0.58
CA ALA A 188 10.50 8.35 0.77
C ALA A 188 11.67 7.36 0.92
N ALA A 189 11.58 6.17 0.31
CA ALA A 189 12.66 5.19 0.29
C ALA A 189 13.84 5.66 -0.57
N MET A 190 13.63 6.33 -1.71
CA MET A 190 14.68 6.91 -2.55
C MET A 190 15.47 8.01 -1.82
N CYS A 191 14.84 8.74 -0.91
CA CYS A 191 15.52 9.74 -0.09
C CYS A 191 16.69 9.15 0.72
N ALA A 192 16.67 7.87 1.07
CA ALA A 192 17.80 7.22 1.74
C ALA A 192 19.05 7.12 0.85
N ASP A 193 18.87 6.94 -0.47
CA ASP A 193 19.98 6.89 -1.42
C ASP A 193 20.43 8.31 -1.85
N VAL A 194 19.54 9.31 -1.79
CA VAL A 194 19.83 10.71 -2.15
C VAL A 194 20.52 11.47 -1.01
N PHE A 195 20.05 11.29 0.24
CA PHE A 195 20.51 12.04 1.42
C PHE A 195 21.34 11.17 2.38
N GLY A 196 21.98 10.12 1.90
CA GLY A 196 22.81 9.24 2.71
C GLY A 196 23.90 10.01 3.48
N GLU A 197 24.09 9.66 4.74
CA GLU A 197 25.05 10.32 5.65
C GLU A 197 24.84 11.84 5.80
N TYR A 198 23.63 12.35 5.60
CA TYR A 198 23.29 13.79 5.63
C TYR A 198 24.07 14.64 4.60
N LYS A 199 24.41 14.03 3.49
CA LYS A 199 24.99 14.69 2.31
C LYS A 199 24.16 14.36 1.08
N VAL A 200 23.87 15.39 0.30
CA VAL A 200 23.15 15.21 -0.98
C VAL A 200 24.07 14.53 -1.98
N ASN A 201 23.70 13.35 -2.41
CA ASN A 201 24.33 12.71 -3.56
C ASN A 201 23.71 13.26 -4.84
N VAL A 202 24.39 14.21 -5.49
CA VAL A 202 23.86 14.89 -6.68
C VAL A 202 23.52 13.92 -7.81
N LYS A 203 24.34 12.90 -8.04
CA LYS A 203 24.07 11.86 -9.07
C LYS A 203 22.75 11.13 -8.78
N ASN A 204 22.56 10.69 -7.54
CA ASN A 204 21.35 9.98 -7.14
C ASN A 204 20.12 10.91 -7.18
N LEU A 205 20.28 12.18 -6.80
CA LEU A 205 19.25 13.20 -6.90
C LEU A 205 18.81 13.41 -8.36
N VAL A 206 19.77 13.60 -9.29
CA VAL A 206 19.46 13.78 -10.73
C VAL A 206 18.70 12.56 -11.25
N MET A 207 19.14 11.34 -10.92
CA MET A 207 18.46 10.13 -11.38
C MET A 207 17.05 10.00 -10.78
N ALA A 208 16.86 10.37 -9.51
CA ALA A 208 15.55 10.38 -8.87
C ALA A 208 14.61 11.45 -9.50
N VAL A 209 15.14 12.63 -9.83
CA VAL A 209 14.38 13.69 -10.51
C VAL A 209 13.98 13.24 -11.92
N ILE A 210 14.87 12.61 -12.69
CA ILE A 210 14.53 12.07 -14.02
C ILE A 210 13.40 11.03 -13.90
N SER A 211 13.51 10.08 -12.95
CA SER A 211 12.44 9.13 -12.65
C SER A 211 11.12 9.84 -12.36
N GLY A 212 11.13 10.82 -11.45
CA GLY A 212 9.95 11.59 -11.08
C GLY A 212 9.31 12.34 -12.26
N VAL A 213 10.12 12.95 -13.15
CA VAL A 213 9.61 13.64 -14.34
C VAL A 213 8.91 12.66 -15.29
N VAL A 214 9.48 11.47 -15.52
CA VAL A 214 8.85 10.44 -16.36
C VAL A 214 7.53 9.97 -15.75
N GLU A 215 7.49 9.76 -14.43
CA GLU A 215 6.26 9.32 -13.75
C GLU A 215 5.19 10.41 -13.71
N ILE A 216 5.57 11.68 -13.53
CA ILE A 216 4.63 12.81 -13.65
C ILE A 216 4.06 12.88 -15.08
N ALA A 217 4.90 12.74 -16.11
CA ALA A 217 4.44 12.72 -17.49
C ALA A 217 3.48 11.56 -17.77
N ALA A 218 3.79 10.36 -17.26
CA ALA A 218 2.90 9.20 -17.36
C ALA A 218 1.58 9.42 -16.59
N PHE A 219 1.63 10.00 -15.39
CA PHE A 219 0.43 10.36 -14.64
C PHE A 219 -0.46 11.33 -15.39
N LEU A 220 0.11 12.41 -15.96
CA LEU A 220 -0.64 13.39 -16.74
C LEU A 220 -1.25 12.75 -18.00
N TYR A 221 -0.50 11.87 -18.66
CA TYR A 221 -1.03 11.13 -19.81
C TYR A 221 -2.24 10.24 -19.41
N PHE A 222 -2.10 9.41 -18.39
CA PHE A 222 -3.18 8.51 -17.95
C PHE A 222 -4.37 9.25 -17.34
N GLN A 223 -4.16 10.44 -16.77
CA GLN A 223 -5.23 11.23 -16.16
C GLN A 223 -6.00 12.07 -17.19
N PHE A 224 -5.32 12.60 -18.20
CA PHE A 224 -5.90 13.60 -19.09
C PHE A 224 -5.83 13.24 -20.57
N GLY A 225 -4.94 12.35 -20.98
CA GLY A 225 -4.72 12.00 -22.38
C GLY A 225 -5.23 10.62 -22.77
N GLY A 226 -5.46 9.74 -21.79
CA GLY A 226 -5.93 8.38 -22.01
C GLY A 226 -7.44 8.26 -21.83
N GLY A 227 -8.07 7.33 -22.57
CA GLY A 227 -9.50 7.08 -22.46
C GLY A 227 -9.91 5.78 -23.16
N LEU A 228 -11.21 5.53 -23.24
CA LEU A 228 -11.80 4.46 -24.04
C LEU A 228 -12.14 4.99 -25.45
N TYR A 229 -12.21 4.10 -26.44
CA TYR A 229 -12.56 4.42 -27.84
C TYR A 229 -14.08 4.44 -28.09
N TYR A 230 -14.87 4.63 -27.06
CA TYR A 230 -16.33 4.59 -27.07
C TYR A 230 -16.89 5.92 -26.57
N ASP A 231 -18.03 6.34 -27.11
CA ASP A 231 -18.68 7.60 -26.74
C ASP A 231 -19.58 7.48 -25.51
N HIS A 232 -20.06 6.26 -25.23
CA HIS A 232 -21.00 6.01 -24.14
C HIS A 232 -20.65 4.74 -23.34
N PRO A 233 -20.86 4.73 -22.01
CA PRO A 233 -20.53 3.58 -21.16
C PRO A 233 -21.33 2.33 -21.53
N GLN A 234 -22.55 2.47 -22.06
CA GLN A 234 -23.39 1.35 -22.51
C GLN A 234 -22.74 0.54 -23.64
N GLN A 235 -22.09 1.21 -24.60
CA GLN A 235 -21.35 0.54 -25.68
C GLN A 235 -20.20 -0.32 -25.14
N VAL A 236 -19.53 0.17 -24.10
CA VAL A 236 -18.47 -0.59 -23.40
C VAL A 236 -19.07 -1.84 -22.76
N VAL A 237 -20.19 -1.71 -22.03
CA VAL A 237 -20.88 -2.83 -21.40
C VAL A 237 -21.35 -3.86 -22.42
N GLU A 238 -21.89 -3.44 -23.58
CA GLU A 238 -22.31 -4.32 -24.66
C GLU A 238 -21.15 -5.17 -25.20
N VAL A 239 -19.98 -4.56 -25.41
CA VAL A 239 -18.78 -5.29 -25.86
C VAL A 239 -18.27 -6.23 -24.78
N LEU A 240 -18.23 -5.78 -23.51
CA LEU A 240 -17.76 -6.60 -22.40
C LEU A 240 -18.69 -7.77 -22.09
N SER A 241 -20.01 -7.62 -22.25
CA SER A 241 -21.00 -8.69 -22.03
C SER A 241 -20.81 -9.90 -22.96
N GLN A 242 -20.13 -9.70 -24.08
CA GLN A 242 -19.74 -10.79 -24.98
C GLN A 242 -18.46 -11.52 -24.53
N ARG A 243 -17.73 -10.95 -23.58
CA ARG A 243 -16.42 -11.43 -23.12
C ARG A 243 -16.43 -12.02 -21.71
N THR A 244 -17.54 -11.84 -20.97
CA THR A 244 -17.59 -12.28 -19.57
C THR A 244 -19.03 -12.41 -19.07
N ASP A 245 -19.24 -13.25 -18.07
CA ASP A 245 -20.45 -13.32 -17.23
C ASP A 245 -20.31 -12.54 -15.90
N LEU A 246 -19.20 -11.83 -15.71
CA LEU A 246 -19.01 -10.96 -14.55
C LEU A 246 -20.08 -9.85 -14.52
N PRO A 247 -20.46 -9.37 -13.32
CA PRO A 247 -21.29 -8.17 -13.22
C PRO A 247 -20.59 -6.97 -13.86
N LEU A 248 -21.30 -6.24 -14.70
CA LEU A 248 -20.77 -5.08 -15.43
C LEU A 248 -21.60 -3.83 -15.07
N PRO A 249 -21.44 -3.26 -13.87
CA PRO A 249 -22.15 -2.05 -13.49
C PRO A 249 -21.72 -0.89 -14.38
N THR A 250 -22.66 -0.33 -15.12
CA THR A 250 -22.42 0.78 -16.05
C THR A 250 -21.87 2.01 -15.34
N ASP A 251 -22.33 2.28 -14.13
CA ASP A 251 -21.93 3.42 -13.31
C ASP A 251 -20.45 3.38 -12.90
N SER A 252 -19.85 2.19 -12.73
CA SER A 252 -18.42 2.11 -12.45
C SER A 252 -17.57 2.58 -13.65
N ILE A 253 -17.96 2.18 -14.87
CA ILE A 253 -17.31 2.58 -16.12
C ILE A 253 -17.56 4.08 -16.39
N GLU A 254 -18.81 4.52 -16.18
CA GLU A 254 -19.24 5.88 -16.39
C GLU A 254 -18.44 6.86 -15.52
N LEU A 255 -18.31 6.58 -14.22
CA LEU A 255 -17.59 7.43 -13.27
C LEU A 255 -16.11 7.58 -13.61
N GLU A 256 -15.48 6.56 -14.17
CA GLU A 256 -14.05 6.56 -14.41
C GLU A 256 -13.64 7.17 -15.75
N TYR A 257 -14.47 7.04 -16.78
CA TYR A 257 -14.09 7.42 -18.14
C TYR A 257 -14.99 8.47 -18.79
N PHE A 258 -16.24 8.61 -18.31
CA PHE A 258 -17.25 9.46 -18.97
C PHE A 258 -17.75 10.62 -18.12
N ARG A 259 -17.39 10.66 -16.82
CA ARG A 259 -17.77 11.77 -15.94
C ARG A 259 -16.57 12.66 -15.63
N ASP A 260 -16.83 13.94 -15.60
CA ASP A 260 -15.82 14.89 -15.17
C ASP A 260 -15.69 14.95 -13.63
N ILE A 261 -14.62 15.56 -13.16
CA ILE A 261 -14.35 15.73 -11.73
C ILE A 261 -15.44 16.57 -11.03
N THR A 262 -16.11 17.45 -11.76
CA THR A 262 -17.17 18.32 -11.23
C THR A 262 -18.39 17.49 -10.82
N TYR A 263 -18.74 16.47 -11.61
CA TYR A 263 -19.78 15.52 -11.27
C TYR A 263 -19.42 14.73 -10.01
N VAL A 264 -18.22 14.20 -9.95
CA VAL A 264 -17.71 13.45 -8.77
C VAL A 264 -17.76 14.32 -7.52
N GLN A 265 -17.27 15.56 -7.59
CA GLN A 265 -17.29 16.50 -6.46
C GLN A 265 -18.70 16.87 -6.04
N ASN A 266 -19.57 17.19 -6.98
CA ASN A 266 -20.90 17.68 -6.69
C ASN A 266 -21.88 16.59 -6.23
N THR A 267 -21.72 15.36 -6.71
CA THR A 267 -22.65 14.27 -6.44
C THR A 267 -22.11 13.32 -5.36
N LEU A 268 -20.94 12.73 -5.60
CA LEU A 268 -20.41 11.69 -4.69
C LEU A 268 -19.81 12.28 -3.42
N LEU A 269 -19.01 13.34 -3.51
CA LEU A 269 -18.35 13.88 -2.33
C LEU A 269 -19.34 14.59 -1.41
N ARG A 270 -20.34 15.29 -1.93
CA ARG A 270 -21.39 15.92 -1.09
C ARG A 270 -22.17 14.87 -0.32
N SER A 271 -22.64 13.79 -0.99
CA SER A 271 -23.34 12.69 -0.33
C SER A 271 -22.43 12.02 0.71
N PHE A 272 -21.17 11.72 0.35
CA PHE A 272 -20.19 11.11 1.26
C PHE A 272 -19.99 11.96 2.54
N PHE A 273 -19.79 13.27 2.42
CA PHE A 273 -19.60 14.12 3.59
C PHE A 273 -20.88 14.28 4.43
N ALA A 274 -22.05 14.31 3.80
CA ALA A 274 -23.33 14.44 4.48
C ALA A 274 -23.75 13.15 5.20
N GLU A 275 -23.64 12.01 4.51
CA GLU A 275 -24.18 10.73 4.96
C GLU A 275 -23.15 9.94 5.78
N GLU A 276 -21.92 9.81 5.28
CA GLU A 276 -20.88 8.94 5.86
C GLU A 276 -20.12 9.61 7.00
N LYS A 277 -20.16 10.93 7.15
CA LYS A 277 -19.46 11.68 8.20
C LYS A 277 -17.97 11.27 8.32
N PRO A 278 -17.18 11.35 7.25
CA PRO A 278 -15.84 10.75 7.18
C PRO A 278 -14.87 11.30 8.24
N PHE A 279 -15.00 12.57 8.63
CA PHE A 279 -14.16 13.13 9.69
C PHE A 279 -14.45 12.54 11.08
N LEU A 280 -15.72 12.22 11.36
CA LEU A 280 -16.09 11.53 12.59
C LEU A 280 -15.53 10.10 12.59
N GLN A 281 -15.66 9.38 11.47
CA GLN A 281 -15.08 8.06 11.31
C GLN A 281 -13.55 8.11 11.48
N LEU A 282 -12.88 9.08 10.85
CA LEU A 282 -11.44 9.28 11.00
C LEU A 282 -11.04 9.52 12.46
N ALA A 283 -11.79 10.35 13.18
CA ALA A 283 -11.54 10.59 14.60
C ALA A 283 -11.66 9.30 15.42
N VAL A 284 -12.70 8.49 15.19
CA VAL A 284 -12.89 7.19 15.85
C VAL A 284 -11.75 6.23 15.49
N VAL A 285 -11.36 6.14 14.22
CA VAL A 285 -10.21 5.31 13.79
C VAL A 285 -8.92 5.76 14.46
N CYS A 286 -8.67 7.06 14.58
CA CYS A 286 -7.51 7.58 15.29
C CYS A 286 -7.51 7.18 16.78
N VAL A 287 -8.67 7.17 17.43
CA VAL A 287 -8.80 6.68 18.82
C VAL A 287 -8.53 5.17 18.89
N LEU A 288 -9.12 4.38 17.99
CA LEU A 288 -8.90 2.94 17.94
C LEU A 288 -7.43 2.58 17.64
N LEU A 289 -6.77 3.35 16.81
CA LEU A 289 -5.35 3.18 16.45
C LEU A 289 -4.39 3.96 17.36
N ALA A 290 -4.89 4.64 18.41
CA ALA A 290 -4.05 5.47 19.28
C ALA A 290 -2.77 4.78 19.76
N PRO A 291 -2.74 3.49 20.17
CA PRO A 291 -1.51 2.82 20.57
C PRO A 291 -0.45 2.78 19.45
N VAL A 292 -0.88 2.55 18.20
CA VAL A 292 0.01 2.53 17.01
C VAL A 292 0.49 3.94 16.68
N LEU A 293 -0.42 4.92 16.70
CA LEU A 293 -0.07 6.32 16.46
C LEU A 293 0.93 6.84 17.48
N ILE A 294 0.80 6.46 18.75
CA ILE A 294 1.78 6.76 19.79
C ILE A 294 3.15 6.16 19.44
N ILE A 295 3.20 4.91 18.97
CA ILE A 295 4.45 4.28 18.51
C ILE A 295 5.09 5.10 17.39
N TYR A 296 4.31 5.55 16.39
CA TYR A 296 4.83 6.37 15.28
C TYR A 296 5.33 7.74 15.76
N VAL A 297 4.56 8.43 16.60
CA VAL A 297 4.97 9.73 17.17
C VAL A 297 6.27 9.59 17.97
N LEU A 298 6.39 8.57 18.81
CA LEU A 298 7.60 8.31 19.57
C LEU A 298 8.79 7.95 18.68
N MET A 299 8.57 7.17 17.64
CA MET A 299 9.60 6.85 16.64
C MET A 299 10.16 8.12 15.98
N TRP A 300 9.28 8.97 15.45
CA TRP A 300 9.70 10.21 14.81
C TRP A 300 10.34 11.19 15.80
N LYS A 301 9.79 11.31 17.01
CA LYS A 301 10.41 12.09 18.10
C LYS A 301 11.85 11.67 18.35
N ASP A 302 12.12 10.36 18.42
CA ASP A 302 13.47 9.85 18.68
C ASP A 302 14.41 10.09 17.48
N VAL A 303 13.92 9.96 16.24
CA VAL A 303 14.68 10.30 15.03
C VAL A 303 15.14 11.78 15.06
N PHE A 304 14.20 12.70 15.34
CA PHE A 304 14.52 14.12 15.41
C PHE A 304 15.38 14.48 16.63
N ALA A 305 15.20 13.79 17.75
CA ALA A 305 16.06 13.97 18.94
C ALA A 305 17.52 13.55 18.65
N TYR A 306 17.71 12.44 17.89
CA TYR A 306 19.04 12.05 17.43
C TYR A 306 19.67 13.13 16.55
N ASN A 307 18.93 13.63 15.55
CA ASN A 307 19.44 14.66 14.64
C ASN A 307 19.83 15.94 15.37
N LYS A 308 19.03 16.37 16.35
CA LYS A 308 19.34 17.52 17.19
C LYS A 308 20.61 17.29 18.03
N ARG A 309 20.74 16.11 18.63
CA ARG A 309 21.92 15.75 19.45
C ARG A 309 23.20 15.74 18.63
N GLU A 310 23.15 15.17 17.43
CA GLU A 310 24.29 15.06 16.50
C GLU A 310 24.49 16.32 15.65
N GLN A 311 23.80 17.43 15.98
CA GLN A 311 23.83 18.71 15.27
C GLN A 311 23.67 18.59 13.74
N LYS A 312 22.90 17.61 13.29
CA LYS A 312 22.63 17.40 11.86
C LYS A 312 21.72 18.50 11.32
N LYS A 313 22.07 19.05 10.16
CA LYS A 313 21.21 20.02 9.47
C LYS A 313 19.95 19.31 8.98
N LEU A 314 18.79 19.76 9.44
CA LEU A 314 17.51 19.12 9.22
C LEU A 314 17.19 18.89 7.72
N PHE A 315 17.43 19.91 6.90
CA PHE A 315 17.18 19.87 5.45
C PHE A 315 18.29 19.17 4.64
N CYS A 316 19.40 18.77 5.26
CA CYS A 316 20.44 17.97 4.60
C CYS A 316 20.21 16.47 4.80
N GLY A 317 19.23 16.08 5.63
CA GLY A 317 18.86 14.70 5.89
C GLY A 317 17.54 14.32 5.20
N PRO A 318 17.21 13.03 5.15
CA PRO A 318 16.05 12.53 4.42
C PRO A 318 14.71 12.85 5.08
N TYR A 319 14.66 13.01 6.40
CA TYR A 319 13.44 12.88 7.19
C TYR A 319 12.38 13.94 6.98
N VAL A 320 12.77 15.19 6.68
CA VAL A 320 11.82 16.25 6.31
C VAL A 320 11.11 15.85 5.01
N TYR A 321 11.88 15.39 4.03
CA TYR A 321 11.33 14.98 2.73
C TYR A 321 10.45 13.74 2.87
N VAL A 322 10.86 12.75 3.70
CA VAL A 322 10.05 11.58 4.04
C VAL A 322 8.71 11.97 4.66
N LEU A 323 8.69 12.95 5.57
CA LEU A 323 7.41 13.43 6.14
C LEU A 323 6.58 14.21 5.13
N LEU A 324 7.23 14.98 4.25
CA LEU A 324 6.53 15.72 3.19
C LEU A 324 5.84 14.78 2.17
N THR A 325 6.37 13.57 1.94
CA THR A 325 5.68 12.60 1.06
C THR A 325 4.29 12.22 1.55
N ASN A 326 4.02 12.29 2.86
CA ASN A 326 2.69 12.03 3.39
C ASN A 326 1.65 13.09 2.97
N LEU A 327 2.09 14.32 2.61
CA LEU A 327 1.18 15.36 2.12
C LEU A 327 0.61 15.03 0.73
N VAL A 328 1.28 14.16 -0.04
CA VAL A 328 0.83 13.72 -1.36
C VAL A 328 -0.48 12.91 -1.28
N PHE A 329 -0.82 12.37 -0.10
CA PHE A 329 -2.12 11.71 0.11
C PHE A 329 -3.31 12.71 0.19
N ILE A 330 -3.07 13.99 0.49
CA ILE A 330 -4.16 14.96 0.68
C ILE A 330 -5.08 15.08 -0.54
N PRO A 331 -4.57 15.20 -1.79
CA PRO A 331 -5.44 15.30 -2.96
C PRO A 331 -6.38 14.12 -3.14
N ILE A 332 -5.95 12.89 -2.87
CA ILE A 332 -6.81 11.71 -3.06
C ILE A 332 -7.97 11.70 -2.05
N PHE A 333 -7.74 12.17 -0.82
CA PHE A 333 -8.80 12.32 0.17
C PHE A 333 -9.80 13.44 -0.18
N ALA A 334 -9.35 14.45 -0.94
CA ALA A 334 -10.21 15.52 -1.42
C ALA A 334 -11.01 15.14 -2.67
N MET A 335 -10.56 14.14 -3.45
CA MET A 335 -11.14 13.76 -4.74
C MET A 335 -11.92 12.45 -4.72
N GLN A 336 -11.76 11.61 -3.68
CA GLN A 336 -12.30 10.25 -3.64
C GLN A 336 -13.00 9.96 -2.33
N THR A 337 -13.96 9.04 -2.36
CA THR A 337 -14.74 8.61 -1.18
C THR A 337 -14.14 7.39 -0.46
N ASP A 338 -13.19 6.71 -1.09
CA ASP A 338 -12.60 5.43 -0.61
C ASP A 338 -11.49 5.64 0.43
N TRP A 339 -11.71 6.49 1.41
CA TRP A 339 -10.68 6.90 2.38
C TRP A 339 -10.05 5.72 3.14
N GLY A 340 -10.81 4.69 3.45
CA GLY A 340 -10.28 3.52 4.15
C GLY A 340 -9.14 2.85 3.38
N ARG A 341 -9.33 2.63 2.08
CA ARG A 341 -8.32 2.04 1.19
C ARG A 341 -7.05 2.90 1.10
N TRP A 342 -7.18 4.22 1.11
CA TRP A 342 -6.05 5.15 1.01
C TRP A 342 -5.33 5.34 2.33
N LEU A 343 -6.02 5.20 3.46
CA LEU A 343 -5.39 5.24 4.78
C LEU A 343 -4.52 4.01 5.07
N ALA A 344 -4.87 2.83 4.54
CA ALA A 344 -4.10 1.62 4.77
C ALA A 344 -2.61 1.77 4.35
N PRO A 345 -2.25 2.14 3.12
CA PRO A 345 -0.86 2.34 2.73
C PRO A 345 -0.19 3.53 3.42
N LEU A 346 -0.94 4.57 3.81
CA LEU A 346 -0.39 5.70 4.58
C LEU A 346 0.12 5.24 5.96
N PHE A 347 -0.68 4.47 6.70
CA PHE A 347 -0.27 3.93 8.00
C PHE A 347 0.78 2.82 7.87
N ALA A 348 0.60 1.91 6.92
CA ALA A 348 1.57 0.85 6.63
C ALA A 348 2.92 1.43 6.21
N GLY A 349 2.91 2.52 5.44
CA GLY A 349 4.09 3.21 4.94
C GLY A 349 5.07 3.62 6.05
N GLN A 350 4.57 3.99 7.24
CA GLN A 350 5.43 4.33 8.38
C GLN A 350 6.27 3.14 8.85
N ILE A 351 5.71 1.93 8.84
CA ILE A 351 6.44 0.69 9.19
C ILE A 351 7.43 0.35 8.08
N PHE A 352 7.02 0.41 6.82
CA PHE A 352 7.92 0.15 5.69
C PHE A 352 9.12 1.10 5.68
N ILE A 353 8.89 2.40 5.88
CA ILE A 353 9.96 3.41 5.96
C ILE A 353 10.90 3.11 7.11
N PHE A 354 10.38 2.86 8.31
CA PHE A 354 11.19 2.53 9.47
C PHE A 354 12.11 1.33 9.20
N LEU A 355 11.54 0.23 8.70
CA LEU A 355 12.29 -0.98 8.41
C LEU A 355 13.27 -0.81 7.24
N PHE A 356 12.89 -0.05 6.22
CA PHE A 356 13.74 0.27 5.08
C PHE A 356 15.00 1.05 5.50
N TYR A 357 14.83 2.09 6.30
CA TYR A 357 15.95 2.89 6.80
C TYR A 357 16.85 2.11 7.77
N LEU A 358 16.26 1.23 8.59
CA LEU A 358 17.06 0.28 9.38
C LEU A 358 17.88 -0.65 8.44
N ALA A 359 17.30 -1.20 7.41
CA ALA A 359 18.00 -2.05 6.44
C ALA A 359 19.11 -1.29 5.67
N LYS A 360 18.93 0.04 5.46
CA LYS A 360 19.94 0.94 4.87
C LYS A 360 20.99 1.44 5.87
N LYS A 361 20.97 0.95 7.13
CA LYS A 361 21.93 1.30 8.19
C LYS A 361 21.87 2.75 8.63
N ASP A 362 20.70 3.35 8.61
CA ASP A 362 20.51 4.72 9.04
C ASP A 362 20.67 4.87 10.55
N ALA A 363 21.56 5.77 10.99
CA ALA A 363 21.94 5.92 12.40
C ALA A 363 20.80 6.48 13.27
N ALA A 364 19.96 7.38 12.73
CA ALA A 364 18.85 7.94 13.48
C ALA A 364 17.73 6.91 13.68
N MET A 365 17.46 6.09 12.66
CA MET A 365 16.52 4.98 12.79
C MET A 365 17.04 3.89 13.74
N TYR A 366 18.35 3.61 13.75
CA TYR A 366 18.95 2.74 14.76
C TYR A 366 18.77 3.27 16.18
N TYR A 367 18.95 4.58 16.37
CA TYR A 367 18.72 5.20 17.68
C TYR A 367 17.24 5.09 18.08
N ALA A 368 16.32 5.39 17.19
CA ALA A 368 14.88 5.25 17.43
C ALA A 368 14.49 3.80 17.76
N ALA A 369 15.02 2.82 17.00
CA ALA A 369 14.83 1.39 17.27
C ALA A 369 15.35 0.97 18.66
N SER A 370 16.51 1.51 19.09
CA SER A 370 17.03 1.26 20.43
C SER A 370 16.10 1.80 21.51
N LYS A 371 15.63 3.03 21.35
CA LYS A 371 14.70 3.67 22.30
C LYS A 371 13.36 2.96 22.36
N MET A 372 12.85 2.53 21.22
CA MET A 372 11.64 1.72 21.14
C MET A 372 11.81 0.40 21.91
N TRP A 373 12.91 -0.31 21.69
CA TRP A 373 13.17 -1.58 22.38
C TRP A 373 13.33 -1.39 23.90
N GLU A 374 13.97 -0.29 24.36
CA GLU A 374 14.02 0.06 25.78
C GLU A 374 12.61 0.24 26.39
N ARG A 375 11.68 0.88 25.64
CA ARG A 375 10.28 1.04 26.08
C ARG A 375 9.56 -0.30 26.15
N VAL A 376 9.72 -1.14 25.14
CA VAL A 376 9.11 -2.49 25.12
C VAL A 376 9.62 -3.33 26.29
N LYS A 377 10.91 -3.29 26.61
CA LYS A 377 11.47 -4.00 27.77
C LYS A 377 10.89 -3.50 29.10
N LYS A 378 10.61 -2.20 29.22
CA LYS A 378 10.02 -1.61 30.44
C LYS A 378 8.54 -1.93 30.60
N ALA A 379 7.82 -2.13 29.48
CA ALA A 379 6.38 -2.39 29.49
C ALA A 379 6.00 -3.45 28.43
N PRO A 380 6.48 -4.71 28.55
CA PRO A 380 6.25 -5.74 27.55
C PRO A 380 4.76 -6.09 27.38
N LEU A 381 4.00 -6.07 28.47
CA LEU A 381 2.56 -6.31 28.46
C LEU A 381 1.81 -5.21 27.69
N ALA A 382 2.24 -3.95 27.78
CA ALA A 382 1.61 -2.88 27.01
C ALA A 382 1.81 -3.07 25.49
N PHE A 383 2.99 -3.54 25.08
CA PHE A 383 3.23 -3.87 23.66
C PHE A 383 2.40 -5.07 23.20
N ALA A 384 2.35 -6.14 24.01
CA ALA A 384 1.51 -7.30 23.72
C ALA A 384 0.02 -6.92 23.66
N ALA A 385 -0.46 -6.11 24.61
CA ALA A 385 -1.83 -5.58 24.60
C ALA A 385 -2.11 -4.71 23.36
N THR A 386 -1.14 -3.93 22.90
CA THR A 386 -1.27 -3.19 21.64
C THR A 386 -1.47 -4.12 20.45
N ILE A 387 -0.66 -5.18 20.32
CA ILE A 387 -0.80 -6.17 19.24
C ILE A 387 -2.16 -6.85 19.30
N MET A 388 -2.58 -7.28 20.50
CA MET A 388 -3.89 -7.91 20.71
C MET A 388 -5.02 -6.93 20.34
N TRP A 389 -4.97 -5.70 20.83
CA TRP A 389 -5.96 -4.68 20.56
C TRP A 389 -6.15 -4.43 19.07
N ILE A 390 -5.05 -4.14 18.33
CA ILE A 390 -5.14 -3.88 16.89
C ILE A 390 -5.54 -5.12 16.09
N GLY A 391 -5.18 -6.32 16.56
CA GLY A 391 -5.55 -7.59 15.94
C GLY A 391 -7.04 -7.94 16.09
N THR A 392 -7.79 -7.26 16.97
CA THR A 392 -9.25 -7.37 17.06
C THR A 392 -9.99 -6.42 16.14
N LEU A 393 -9.30 -5.46 15.55
CA LEU A 393 -9.91 -4.49 14.64
C LEU A 393 -10.05 -5.11 13.25
N ASP A 394 -11.17 -4.82 12.60
CA ASP A 394 -11.41 -5.25 11.23
C ASP A 394 -10.53 -4.47 10.23
N SER A 395 -10.26 -5.06 9.08
CA SER A 395 -9.47 -4.44 8.02
C SER A 395 -10.17 -3.20 7.45
N PHE A 396 -9.37 -2.27 6.93
CA PHE A 396 -9.90 -1.08 6.29
C PHE A 396 -10.73 -1.44 5.04
N GLY A 397 -11.96 -0.92 5.01
CA GLY A 397 -12.86 -1.06 3.87
C GLY A 397 -12.73 0.07 2.85
N ALA A 398 -13.51 0.00 1.79
CA ALA A 398 -13.48 1.01 0.73
C ALA A 398 -14.07 2.35 1.20
N ARG A 399 -15.35 2.41 1.58
CA ARG A 399 -16.01 3.66 1.99
C ARG A 399 -15.89 3.92 3.47
N SER A 400 -16.32 2.96 4.29
CA SER A 400 -16.12 3.06 5.73
C SER A 400 -14.68 2.73 6.09
N PHE A 401 -14.06 3.49 6.99
CA PHE A 401 -12.71 3.21 7.44
C PHE A 401 -12.64 1.84 8.10
N GLN A 402 -13.63 1.55 8.93
CA GLN A 402 -13.80 0.29 9.60
C GLN A 402 -15.26 0.09 9.98
N GLN A 403 -15.73 -1.14 9.93
CA GLN A 403 -17.05 -1.46 10.45
C GLN A 403 -17.15 -1.19 11.95
N GLN A 404 -16.06 -1.42 12.71
CA GLN A 404 -16.01 -1.10 14.14
C GLN A 404 -16.14 0.39 14.42
N ALA A 405 -15.62 1.28 13.57
CA ALA A 405 -15.81 2.71 13.73
C ALA A 405 -17.32 3.08 13.68
N TRP A 406 -18.03 2.51 12.70
CA TRP A 406 -19.46 2.66 12.61
C TRP A 406 -20.19 2.02 13.79
N ALA A 407 -19.83 0.83 14.21
CA ALA A 407 -20.43 0.17 15.37
C ALA A 407 -20.27 1.02 16.64
N VAL A 408 -19.11 1.63 16.85
CA VAL A 408 -18.86 2.55 17.97
C VAL A 408 -19.73 3.81 17.85
N ILE A 409 -19.78 4.45 16.68
CA ILE A 409 -20.61 5.64 16.45
C ILE A 409 -22.08 5.31 16.69
N TYR A 410 -22.56 4.20 16.11
CA TYR A 410 -23.94 3.77 16.25
C TYR A 410 -24.31 3.47 17.70
N PHE A 411 -23.44 2.78 18.43
CA PHE A 411 -23.62 2.48 19.85
C PHE A 411 -23.82 3.77 20.69
N PHE A 412 -22.98 4.78 20.47
CA PHE A 412 -23.11 6.04 21.23
C PHE A 412 -24.29 6.92 20.80
N THR A 413 -24.81 6.75 19.60
CA THR A 413 -25.94 7.53 19.08
C THR A 413 -27.29 6.86 19.31
N HIS A 414 -27.37 5.53 19.34
CA HIS A 414 -28.60 4.74 19.40
C HIS A 414 -28.65 3.75 20.58
N GLY A 415 -27.54 3.58 21.33
CA GLY A 415 -27.45 2.60 22.42
C GLY A 415 -27.46 1.16 21.90
N PHE A 416 -28.07 0.25 22.64
CA PHE A 416 -28.23 -1.16 22.28
C PHE A 416 -29.45 -1.46 21.40
N HIS A 417 -30.16 -0.45 20.93
CA HIS A 417 -31.31 -0.64 20.03
C HIS A 417 -30.81 -0.79 18.58
N GLN A 418 -31.24 -1.88 17.94
CA GLN A 418 -31.06 -2.13 16.52
C GLN A 418 -32.11 -1.40 15.72
#